data_3a4afa9457475551be37072b18aa3646
#
_entry.id   3a4afa9457475551be37072b18aa3646
#
_cell.length_a   1.000
_cell.length_b   1.000
_cell.length_c   1.000
_cell.angle_alpha   90.00
_cell.angle_beta   90.00
_cell.angle_gamma   90.00
#
_symmetry.space_group_name_H-M   'P 1'
#
loop_
_entity.id
_entity.type
_entity.pdbx_description
1 polymer ?
#
loop_
_entity_poly.entity_id
_entity_poly.type
_entity_poly.pdbx_seq_one_letter_code
_entity_poly.pdbx_strand_id
1 'polypeptide(L)'
;MGLPHARKVPGDPDGELTATMVARCSQPQQQRAVLYIHGWSDLFHQAHLAAEVESWGADFHALDLRRYGRNIVAGQRSGWIDDLGEYDEEIDAAMGAILADHDSVTLMGHSTGGLIASLWADRHPHTVDGLILNSPWLDMQGSAITRSMISAASRTMCRADPDAVIRHSERDNFGRSIRRADGGEWDIPELKNPQDAPFKVRAGWLAAIVSGQERVRAGLSIDVPVLCLMSARSDLSTTWNEDMRHVDTVLDVERLASAAVHLGAHVTVVRIDGGLHDLVLSEEPVRAEVFEPRCSSRCAPGETPG
;
A
#
# COMPACT_ATOMS: atom_id res chain seq x y z
N MET A 1 2.23 -4.22 -19.88
CA MET A 1 2.00 -5.61 -20.38
C MET A 1 0.96 -6.25 -19.48
N GLY A 2 -0.15 -6.77 -19.99
CA GLY A 2 -1.10 -7.54 -19.17
C GLY A 2 -0.43 -8.84 -18.75
N LEU A 3 -0.60 -9.25 -17.49
CA LEU A 3 -0.17 -10.57 -17.06
C LEU A 3 -0.93 -11.63 -17.88
N PRO A 4 -0.28 -12.69 -18.38
CA PRO A 4 -0.86 -13.59 -19.39
C PRO A 4 -1.96 -14.52 -18.88
N HIS A 5 -2.42 -14.42 -17.65
CA HIS A 5 -3.43 -15.30 -17.08
C HIS A 5 -4.51 -14.53 -16.33
N ALA A 6 -5.55 -14.12 -17.09
CA ALA A 6 -6.85 -13.95 -16.49
C ALA A 6 -7.32 -15.33 -16.01
N ARG A 7 -7.21 -15.63 -14.72
CA ARG A 7 -7.78 -16.84 -14.15
C ARG A 7 -9.26 -16.60 -13.88
N LYS A 8 -10.12 -17.44 -14.48
CA LYS A 8 -11.49 -17.56 -14.01
C LYS A 8 -11.44 -18.17 -12.62
N VAL A 9 -11.74 -17.39 -11.59
CA VAL A 9 -12.00 -17.94 -10.26
C VAL A 9 -13.35 -18.65 -10.37
N PRO A 10 -13.41 -20.00 -10.30
CA PRO A 10 -14.67 -20.71 -10.43
C PRO A 10 -15.62 -20.26 -9.32
N GLY A 11 -16.76 -19.69 -9.70
CA GLY A 11 -17.79 -19.25 -8.77
C GLY A 11 -17.72 -17.78 -8.35
N ASP A 12 -16.74 -16.99 -8.84
CA ASP A 12 -16.74 -15.55 -8.60
C ASP A 12 -17.90 -14.89 -9.37
N PRO A 13 -18.81 -14.17 -8.67
CA PRO A 13 -19.96 -13.55 -9.33
C PRO A 13 -19.58 -12.44 -10.31
N ASP A 14 -18.36 -11.88 -10.20
CA ASP A 14 -17.86 -10.87 -11.13
C ASP A 14 -17.22 -11.47 -12.40
N GLY A 15 -17.14 -12.80 -12.50
CA GLY A 15 -16.65 -13.49 -13.69
C GLY A 15 -15.11 -13.50 -13.79
N GLU A 16 -14.60 -13.17 -14.98
CA GLU A 16 -13.16 -13.16 -15.23
C GLU A 16 -12.50 -11.93 -14.62
N LEU A 17 -11.44 -12.15 -13.83
CA LEU A 17 -10.67 -11.11 -13.18
C LEU A 17 -9.28 -10.99 -13.80
N THR A 18 -8.77 -9.77 -13.87
CA THR A 18 -7.44 -9.46 -14.38
C THR A 18 -6.65 -8.66 -13.37
N ALA A 19 -5.33 -8.78 -13.39
CA ALA A 19 -4.38 -7.86 -12.78
C ALA A 19 -3.45 -7.31 -13.86
N THR A 20 -2.95 -6.10 -13.69
CA THR A 20 -2.09 -5.44 -14.69
C THR A 20 -0.78 -5.05 -14.07
N MET A 21 0.32 -5.62 -14.58
CA MET A 21 1.65 -5.15 -14.27
C MET A 21 2.03 -4.01 -15.25
N VAL A 22 2.43 -2.88 -14.68
CA VAL A 22 2.95 -1.71 -15.40
C VAL A 22 4.45 -1.68 -15.23
N ALA A 23 5.19 -1.57 -16.33
CA ALA A 23 6.62 -1.36 -16.32
C ALA A 23 6.95 -0.16 -17.22
N ARG A 24 7.96 0.59 -16.88
CA ARG A 24 8.38 1.74 -17.68
C ARG A 24 9.14 1.32 -18.94
N CYS A 25 9.94 0.27 -18.84
CA CYS A 25 10.67 -0.31 -19.97
C CYS A 25 10.16 -1.71 -20.30
N SER A 26 10.17 -2.08 -21.59
CA SER A 26 9.78 -3.41 -22.04
C SER A 26 10.91 -4.45 -21.94
N GLN A 27 12.12 -4.00 -21.70
CA GLN A 27 13.32 -4.83 -21.51
C GLN A 27 14.01 -4.40 -20.22
N PRO A 28 14.54 -5.34 -19.42
CA PRO A 28 15.26 -5.01 -18.21
C PRO A 28 16.49 -4.16 -18.51
N GLN A 29 16.73 -3.17 -17.65
CA GLN A 29 17.88 -2.27 -17.75
C GLN A 29 18.84 -2.46 -16.57
N GLN A 30 18.35 -3.04 -15.48
CA GLN A 30 19.07 -3.22 -14.22
C GLN A 30 18.97 -4.69 -13.76
N GLN A 31 19.86 -5.10 -12.85
CA GLN A 31 19.79 -6.42 -12.21
C GLN A 31 18.80 -6.45 -11.04
N ARG A 32 18.46 -5.29 -10.50
CA ARG A 32 17.53 -5.13 -9.38
C ARG A 32 16.20 -4.58 -9.87
N ALA A 33 15.12 -5.00 -9.23
CA ALA A 33 13.80 -4.49 -9.50
C ALA A 33 13.07 -4.05 -8.22
N VAL A 34 12.10 -3.17 -8.38
CA VAL A 34 11.10 -2.85 -7.35
C VAL A 34 9.72 -3.21 -7.90
N LEU A 35 8.93 -3.95 -7.12
CA LEU A 35 7.51 -4.18 -7.38
C LEU A 35 6.67 -3.35 -6.40
N TYR A 36 5.86 -2.44 -6.93
CA TYR A 36 5.00 -1.55 -6.15
C TYR A 36 3.55 -2.03 -6.15
N ILE A 37 2.91 -2.03 -4.96
CA ILE A 37 1.48 -2.35 -4.76
C ILE A 37 0.78 -1.12 -4.18
N HIS A 38 -0.27 -0.65 -4.86
CA HIS A 38 -1.06 0.52 -4.51
C HIS A 38 -2.01 0.31 -3.31
N GLY A 39 -2.62 1.41 -2.82
CA GLY A 39 -3.59 1.41 -1.73
C GLY A 39 -5.05 1.16 -2.16
N TRP A 40 -5.98 1.33 -1.20
CA TRP A 40 -7.42 1.27 -1.43
C TRP A 40 -7.89 2.41 -2.33
N SER A 41 -8.83 2.11 -3.25
CA SER A 41 -9.34 3.09 -4.23
C SER A 41 -8.21 3.82 -4.95
N ASP A 42 -7.21 3.05 -5.43
CA ASP A 42 -6.00 3.56 -6.03
C ASP A 42 -5.55 2.72 -7.24
N LEU A 43 -4.51 3.16 -7.90
CA LEU A 43 -3.78 2.49 -8.97
C LEU A 43 -2.38 3.13 -9.03
N PHE A 44 -1.47 2.52 -9.78
CA PHE A 44 -0.20 3.20 -10.02
C PHE A 44 -0.36 4.38 -10.99
N HIS A 45 -0.04 5.58 -10.52
CA HIS A 45 -0.01 6.82 -11.31
C HIS A 45 1.19 7.73 -10.99
N GLN A 46 1.98 7.39 -10.00
CA GLN A 46 3.11 8.17 -9.48
C GLN A 46 4.36 8.01 -10.37
N ALA A 47 4.34 8.54 -11.60
CA ALA A 47 5.44 8.39 -12.56
C ALA A 47 6.80 8.90 -12.02
N HIS A 48 6.79 9.91 -11.14
CA HIS A 48 7.99 10.42 -10.47
C HIS A 48 8.60 9.40 -9.50
N LEU A 49 7.79 8.56 -8.82
CA LEU A 49 8.28 7.45 -8.00
C LEU A 49 9.05 6.44 -8.87
N ALA A 50 8.51 6.09 -10.04
CA ALA A 50 9.21 5.18 -10.94
C ALA A 50 10.56 5.76 -11.40
N ALA A 51 10.59 7.07 -11.75
CA ALA A 51 11.82 7.73 -12.13
C ALA A 51 12.85 7.77 -11.00
N GLU A 52 12.40 7.95 -9.78
CA GLU A 52 13.27 7.97 -8.60
C GLU A 52 13.87 6.58 -8.33
N VAL A 53 13.06 5.52 -8.35
CA VAL A 53 13.55 4.14 -8.19
C VAL A 53 14.58 3.78 -9.28
N GLU A 54 14.35 4.20 -10.52
CA GLU A 54 15.32 4.00 -11.60
C GLU A 54 16.65 4.73 -11.33
N SER A 55 16.60 5.91 -10.68
CA SER A 55 17.81 6.63 -10.27
C SER A 55 18.63 5.87 -9.23
N TRP A 56 18.00 4.97 -8.46
CA TRP A 56 18.68 4.08 -7.50
C TRP A 56 19.31 2.86 -8.19
N GLY A 57 19.16 2.72 -9.51
CA GLY A 57 19.67 1.60 -10.29
C GLY A 57 18.83 0.33 -10.10
N ALA A 58 17.52 0.46 -10.09
CA ALA A 58 16.56 -0.64 -10.10
C ALA A 58 15.47 -0.39 -11.15
N ASP A 59 15.01 -1.42 -11.83
CA ASP A 59 13.85 -1.32 -12.73
C ASP A 59 12.56 -1.26 -11.91
N PHE A 60 11.65 -0.37 -12.32
CA PHE A 60 10.39 -0.16 -11.60
C PHE A 60 9.24 -0.91 -12.27
N HIS A 61 8.52 -1.68 -11.46
CA HIS A 61 7.28 -2.36 -11.80
C HIS A 61 6.20 -1.98 -10.82
N ALA A 62 4.96 -1.85 -11.27
CA ALA A 62 3.81 -1.63 -10.42
C ALA A 62 2.71 -2.63 -10.77
N LEU A 63 1.98 -3.10 -9.77
CA LEU A 63 0.87 -4.02 -9.92
C LEU A 63 -0.43 -3.31 -9.58
N ASP A 64 -1.29 -3.11 -10.59
CA ASP A 64 -2.70 -2.79 -10.33
C ASP A 64 -3.40 -4.12 -10.02
N LEU A 65 -3.90 -4.25 -8.79
CA LEU A 65 -4.57 -5.47 -8.33
C LEU A 65 -5.90 -5.69 -9.05
N ARG A 66 -6.43 -6.92 -8.99
CA ARG A 66 -7.77 -7.24 -9.51
C ARG A 66 -8.81 -6.28 -8.95
N ARG A 67 -9.75 -5.83 -9.78
CA ARG A 67 -10.83 -4.87 -9.45
C ARG A 67 -10.36 -3.47 -9.03
N TYR A 68 -9.13 -3.10 -9.40
CA TYR A 68 -8.57 -1.76 -9.17
C TYR A 68 -8.09 -1.13 -10.48
N GLY A 69 -8.08 0.18 -10.53
CA GLY A 69 -7.46 0.96 -11.59
C GLY A 69 -7.80 0.46 -13.00
N ARG A 70 -6.78 0.00 -13.73
CA ARG A 70 -6.89 -0.51 -15.11
C ARG A 70 -7.71 -1.80 -15.24
N ASN A 71 -7.99 -2.47 -14.13
CA ASN A 71 -8.71 -3.76 -14.07
C ASN A 71 -10.16 -3.60 -13.63
N ILE A 72 -10.66 -2.36 -13.50
CA ILE A 72 -12.06 -2.11 -13.18
C ILE A 72 -12.91 -2.38 -14.41
N VAL A 73 -13.91 -3.24 -14.26
CA VAL A 73 -14.91 -3.56 -15.27
C VAL A 73 -16.29 -3.14 -14.76
N ALA A 74 -17.05 -2.44 -15.60
CA ALA A 74 -18.41 -2.00 -15.25
C ALA A 74 -19.27 -3.19 -14.81
N GLY A 75 -19.94 -3.03 -13.66
CA GLY A 75 -20.78 -4.08 -13.07
C GLY A 75 -20.06 -5.01 -12.09
N GLN A 76 -18.73 -5.02 -12.07
CA GLN A 76 -17.96 -5.72 -11.03
C GLN A 76 -17.88 -4.89 -9.74
N ARG A 77 -17.53 -5.57 -8.64
CA ARG A 77 -17.38 -4.95 -7.32
C ARG A 77 -15.97 -4.37 -7.16
N SER A 78 -15.81 -3.06 -7.44
CA SER A 78 -14.50 -2.40 -7.30
C SER A 78 -13.88 -2.63 -5.93
N GLY A 79 -12.61 -3.06 -5.93
CA GLY A 79 -11.81 -3.32 -4.74
C GLY A 79 -12.26 -4.47 -3.85
N TRP A 80 -13.29 -5.24 -4.23
CA TRP A 80 -13.81 -6.31 -3.38
C TRP A 80 -12.86 -7.51 -3.31
N ILE A 81 -12.66 -7.99 -2.11
CA ILE A 81 -12.02 -9.24 -1.75
C ILE A 81 -12.49 -9.63 -0.34
N ASP A 82 -12.49 -10.90 0.01
CA ASP A 82 -12.84 -11.39 1.35
C ASP A 82 -11.72 -12.22 2.01
N ASP A 83 -10.63 -12.45 1.28
CA ASP A 83 -9.36 -12.97 1.81
C ASP A 83 -8.19 -12.25 1.13
N LEU A 84 -7.33 -11.57 1.91
CA LEU A 84 -6.13 -10.90 1.38
C LEU A 84 -5.09 -11.89 0.81
N GLY A 85 -5.17 -13.17 1.16
CA GLY A 85 -4.32 -14.21 0.58
C GLY A 85 -4.62 -14.49 -0.89
N GLU A 86 -5.80 -14.12 -1.39
CA GLU A 86 -6.10 -14.27 -2.82
C GLU A 86 -5.23 -13.37 -3.72
N TYR A 87 -4.72 -12.25 -3.19
CA TYR A 87 -3.77 -11.40 -3.92
C TYR A 87 -2.41 -12.05 -4.14
N ASP A 88 -2.11 -13.17 -3.44
CA ASP A 88 -0.86 -13.91 -3.67
C ASP A 88 -0.78 -14.39 -5.13
N GLU A 89 -1.91 -14.70 -5.75
CA GLU A 89 -1.97 -15.15 -7.15
C GLU A 89 -1.36 -14.15 -8.12
N GLU A 90 -1.77 -12.89 -8.05
CA GLU A 90 -1.24 -11.86 -8.95
C GLU A 90 0.14 -11.37 -8.54
N ILE A 91 0.45 -11.36 -7.24
CA ILE A 91 1.79 -10.99 -6.76
C ILE A 91 2.80 -12.06 -7.18
N ASP A 92 2.50 -13.35 -7.01
CA ASP A 92 3.36 -14.45 -7.45
C ASP A 92 3.58 -14.44 -8.96
N ALA A 93 2.53 -14.16 -9.74
CA ALA A 93 2.65 -14.04 -11.19
C ALA A 93 3.54 -12.85 -11.60
N ALA A 94 3.42 -11.70 -10.91
CA ALA A 94 4.28 -10.54 -11.14
C ALA A 94 5.72 -10.83 -10.73
N MET A 95 5.94 -11.42 -9.55
CA MET A 95 7.25 -11.83 -9.06
C MET A 95 7.93 -12.82 -10.00
N GLY A 96 7.19 -13.84 -10.46
CA GLY A 96 7.73 -14.81 -11.42
C GLY A 96 8.16 -14.18 -12.74
N ALA A 97 7.41 -13.17 -13.23
CA ALA A 97 7.78 -12.44 -14.45
C ALA A 97 9.00 -11.53 -14.23
N ILE A 98 9.14 -10.90 -13.06
CA ILE A 98 10.27 -10.01 -12.75
C ILE A 98 11.55 -10.84 -12.51
N LEU A 99 11.47 -11.90 -11.70
CA LEU A 99 12.62 -12.74 -11.36
C LEU A 99 13.14 -13.57 -12.54
N ALA A 100 12.40 -13.67 -13.66
CA ALA A 100 12.92 -14.25 -14.89
C ALA A 100 14.08 -13.44 -15.51
N ASP A 101 14.13 -12.14 -15.24
CA ASP A 101 15.04 -11.18 -15.87
C ASP A 101 15.87 -10.37 -14.86
N HIS A 102 15.59 -10.51 -13.53
CA HIS A 102 16.28 -9.74 -12.47
C HIS A 102 16.80 -10.67 -11.38
N ASP A 103 17.93 -10.31 -10.78
CA ASP A 103 18.60 -11.08 -9.74
C ASP A 103 17.99 -10.84 -8.35
N SER A 104 17.36 -9.67 -8.15
CA SER A 104 16.81 -9.29 -6.85
C SER A 104 15.59 -8.37 -6.98
N VAL A 105 14.65 -8.49 -6.03
CA VAL A 105 13.43 -7.70 -5.99
C VAL A 105 13.20 -7.11 -4.61
N THR A 106 12.94 -5.81 -4.55
CA THR A 106 12.39 -5.13 -3.37
C THR A 106 10.88 -4.97 -3.57
N LEU A 107 10.09 -5.45 -2.60
CA LEU A 107 8.64 -5.24 -2.61
C LEU A 107 8.32 -3.90 -1.95
N MET A 108 7.47 -3.09 -2.58
CA MET A 108 7.02 -1.81 -2.05
C MET A 108 5.50 -1.77 -1.99
N GLY A 109 4.93 -1.29 -0.87
CA GLY A 109 3.49 -1.19 -0.71
C GLY A 109 3.03 0.11 -0.06
N HIS A 110 1.91 0.67 -0.57
CA HIS A 110 1.29 1.85 0.02
C HIS A 110 -0.03 1.50 0.71
N SER A 111 -0.26 2.01 1.90
CA SER A 111 -1.54 1.91 2.63
C SER A 111 -2.03 0.45 2.77
N THR A 112 -3.19 0.08 2.19
CA THR A 112 -3.65 -1.33 2.12
C THR A 112 -2.69 -2.21 1.34
N GLY A 113 -2.04 -1.70 0.30
CA GLY A 113 -0.98 -2.41 -0.42
C GLY A 113 0.22 -2.72 0.47
N GLY A 114 0.52 -1.85 1.45
CA GLY A 114 1.54 -2.12 2.47
C GLY A 114 1.17 -3.26 3.43
N LEU A 115 -0.11 -3.37 3.80
CA LEU A 115 -0.60 -4.53 4.56
C LEU A 115 -0.51 -5.81 3.73
N ILE A 116 -0.97 -5.78 2.47
CA ILE A 116 -0.92 -6.92 1.55
C ILE A 116 0.53 -7.37 1.33
N ALA A 117 1.44 -6.45 1.04
CA ALA A 117 2.86 -6.73 0.84
C ALA A 117 3.51 -7.36 2.09
N SER A 118 3.17 -6.86 3.28
CA SER A 118 3.67 -7.41 4.55
C SER A 118 3.19 -8.84 4.79
N LEU A 119 1.90 -9.10 4.55
CA LEU A 119 1.33 -10.44 4.70
C LEU A 119 1.85 -11.42 3.65
N TRP A 120 2.06 -10.95 2.43
CA TRP A 120 2.65 -11.76 1.36
C TRP A 120 4.11 -12.12 1.69
N ALA A 121 4.94 -11.15 2.11
CA ALA A 121 6.33 -11.39 2.48
C ALA A 121 6.48 -12.38 3.66
N ASP A 122 5.56 -12.34 4.65
CA ASP A 122 5.51 -13.31 5.75
C ASP A 122 5.22 -14.73 5.27
N ARG A 123 4.39 -14.89 4.22
CA ARG A 123 4.06 -16.19 3.64
C ARG A 123 5.10 -16.71 2.65
N HIS A 124 5.93 -15.82 2.09
CA HIS A 124 6.91 -16.14 1.04
C HIS A 124 8.34 -15.75 1.47
N PRO A 125 8.89 -16.40 2.50
CA PRO A 125 10.24 -16.09 2.99
C PRO A 125 11.29 -16.29 1.88
N HIS A 126 12.36 -15.51 1.93
CA HIS A 126 13.50 -15.57 1.00
C HIS A 126 13.13 -15.27 -0.47
N THR A 127 11.98 -14.66 -0.76
CA THR A 127 11.57 -14.36 -2.14
C THR A 127 11.94 -12.93 -2.56
N VAL A 128 12.04 -12.01 -1.60
CA VAL A 128 12.43 -10.61 -1.83
C VAL A 128 13.66 -10.27 -0.99
N ASP A 129 14.37 -9.18 -1.35
CA ASP A 129 15.58 -8.73 -0.66
C ASP A 129 15.31 -7.60 0.34
N GLY A 130 14.12 -7.03 0.29
CA GLY A 130 13.69 -5.96 1.17
C GLY A 130 12.22 -5.61 1.00
N LEU A 131 11.67 -4.93 2.00
CA LEU A 131 10.29 -4.45 2.00
C LEU A 131 10.27 -2.95 2.33
N ILE A 132 9.68 -2.15 1.44
CA ILE A 132 9.46 -0.71 1.64
C ILE A 132 7.97 -0.46 1.82
N LEU A 133 7.59 0.14 2.92
CA LEU A 133 6.21 0.42 3.28
C LEU A 133 5.98 1.93 3.39
N ASN A 134 5.12 2.46 2.56
CA ASN A 134 4.68 3.84 2.55
C ASN A 134 3.33 3.93 3.25
N SER A 135 3.29 4.45 4.47
CA SER A 135 2.11 4.59 5.31
C SER A 135 1.22 3.33 5.33
N PRO A 136 1.76 2.14 5.67
CA PRO A 136 1.02 0.89 5.58
C PRO A 136 -0.15 0.86 6.59
N TRP A 137 -1.31 0.36 6.19
CA TRP A 137 -2.47 0.26 7.09
C TRP A 137 -2.42 -0.98 7.98
N LEU A 138 -1.49 -1.00 8.93
CA LEU A 138 -1.18 -2.17 9.77
C LEU A 138 -2.11 -2.37 10.96
N ASP A 139 -2.82 -1.32 11.41
CA ASP A 139 -3.79 -1.42 12.52
C ASP A 139 -4.98 -0.48 12.29
N MET A 140 -6.14 -0.88 12.83
CA MET A 140 -7.36 -0.08 12.79
C MET A 140 -7.28 1.07 13.82
N GLN A 141 -7.82 2.23 13.46
CA GLN A 141 -7.93 3.38 14.36
C GLN A 141 -8.87 3.07 15.54
N GLY A 142 -8.67 3.82 16.62
CA GLY A 142 -9.53 3.76 17.80
C GLY A 142 -8.97 2.93 18.97
N SER A 143 -9.73 2.85 20.07
CA SER A 143 -9.34 2.12 21.25
C SER A 143 -9.31 0.59 21.02
N ALA A 144 -8.66 -0.16 21.91
CA ALA A 144 -8.66 -1.62 21.84
C ALA A 144 -10.09 -2.21 21.87
N ILE A 145 -10.97 -1.59 22.65
CA ILE A 145 -12.39 -2.00 22.72
C ILE A 145 -13.08 -1.74 21.39
N THR A 146 -12.90 -0.55 20.81
CA THR A 146 -13.47 -0.19 19.50
C THR A 146 -13.01 -1.15 18.40
N ARG A 147 -11.73 -1.49 18.34
CA ARG A 147 -11.18 -2.44 17.37
C ARG A 147 -11.77 -3.85 17.55
N SER A 148 -11.89 -4.32 18.79
CA SER A 148 -12.51 -5.63 19.07
C SER A 148 -13.97 -5.66 18.65
N MET A 149 -14.71 -4.56 18.84
CA MET A 149 -16.10 -4.45 18.39
C MET A 149 -16.18 -4.43 16.85
N ILE A 150 -15.33 -3.68 16.16
CA ILE A 150 -15.27 -3.66 14.69
C ILE A 150 -14.96 -5.07 14.18
N SER A 151 -13.97 -5.76 14.77
CA SER A 151 -13.59 -7.12 14.39
C SER A 151 -14.75 -8.11 14.57
N ALA A 152 -15.45 -8.08 15.70
CA ALA A 152 -16.60 -8.96 15.92
C ALA A 152 -17.76 -8.64 14.97
N ALA A 153 -18.06 -7.36 14.78
CA ALA A 153 -19.13 -6.89 13.90
C ALA A 153 -18.85 -7.24 12.43
N SER A 154 -17.63 -6.97 11.93
CA SER A 154 -17.24 -7.27 10.55
C SER A 154 -17.35 -8.77 10.23
N ARG A 155 -16.87 -9.63 11.14
CA ARG A 155 -17.01 -11.09 11.00
C ARG A 155 -18.46 -11.56 11.00
N THR A 156 -19.29 -10.98 11.87
CA THR A 156 -20.72 -11.32 11.94
C THR A 156 -21.45 -10.88 10.67
N MET A 157 -21.20 -9.66 10.21
CA MET A 157 -21.79 -9.15 8.97
C MET A 157 -21.30 -9.94 7.76
N CYS A 158 -20.00 -10.24 7.67
CA CYS A 158 -19.43 -11.04 6.59
C CYS A 158 -20.06 -12.42 6.48
N ARG A 159 -20.33 -13.10 7.62
CA ARG A 159 -21.02 -14.41 7.63
C ARG A 159 -22.46 -14.32 7.19
N ALA A 160 -23.14 -13.21 7.46
CA ALA A 160 -24.54 -13.01 7.08
C ALA A 160 -24.67 -12.60 5.61
N ASP A 161 -23.85 -11.65 5.18
CA ASP A 161 -23.80 -11.13 3.82
C ASP A 161 -22.44 -10.44 3.58
N PRO A 162 -21.48 -11.10 2.91
CA PRO A 162 -20.16 -10.52 2.64
C PRO A 162 -20.23 -9.30 1.71
N ASP A 163 -21.28 -9.19 0.89
CA ASP A 163 -21.50 -8.08 -0.04
C ASP A 163 -22.21 -6.87 0.60
N ALA A 164 -22.67 -6.99 1.85
CA ALA A 164 -23.34 -5.90 2.56
C ALA A 164 -22.47 -4.64 2.56
N VAL A 165 -23.00 -3.54 2.04
CA VAL A 165 -22.31 -2.25 2.02
C VAL A 165 -22.38 -1.59 3.38
N ILE A 166 -21.21 -1.33 3.96
CA ILE A 166 -21.07 -0.61 5.21
C ILE A 166 -21.09 0.88 4.90
N ARG A 167 -22.10 1.57 5.41
CA ARG A 167 -22.20 3.04 5.29
C ARG A 167 -21.12 3.65 6.19
N HIS A 168 -20.24 4.43 5.61
CA HIS A 168 -19.26 5.23 6.33
C HIS A 168 -19.32 6.67 5.82
N SER A 169 -18.85 7.61 6.62
CA SER A 169 -18.70 8.99 6.17
C SER A 169 -17.55 9.03 5.19
N GLU A 170 -17.84 9.34 3.94
CA GLU A 170 -16.80 9.62 2.96
C GLU A 170 -16.14 10.94 3.32
N ARG A 171 -14.90 10.86 3.79
CA ARG A 171 -14.05 12.01 4.06
C ARG A 171 -13.00 12.01 2.98
N ASP A 172 -13.00 13.04 2.17
CA ASP A 172 -12.03 13.19 1.10
C ASP A 172 -10.93 14.20 1.47
N ASN A 173 -10.56 14.25 2.76
CA ASN A 173 -9.51 15.16 3.22
C ASN A 173 -8.18 14.85 2.54
N PHE A 174 -7.84 13.57 2.39
CA PHE A 174 -6.64 13.16 1.67
C PHE A 174 -6.70 13.57 0.18
N GLY A 175 -7.79 13.25 -0.52
CA GLY A 175 -7.96 13.69 -1.90
C GLY A 175 -7.87 15.21 -2.05
N ARG A 176 -8.48 15.95 -1.13
CA ARG A 176 -8.40 17.41 -1.09
C ARG A 176 -6.97 17.92 -0.84
N SER A 177 -6.17 17.22 -0.01
CA SER A 177 -4.80 17.64 0.26
C SER A 177 -3.87 17.51 -0.95
N ILE A 178 -4.14 16.57 -1.85
CA ILE A 178 -3.27 16.28 -3.00
C ILE A 178 -3.75 16.90 -4.30
N ARG A 179 -5.08 17.10 -4.50
CA ARG A 179 -5.62 17.57 -5.80
C ARG A 179 -5.23 19.00 -6.12
N ARG A 180 -4.75 19.23 -7.35
CA ARG A 180 -4.43 20.57 -7.87
C ARG A 180 -5.63 21.51 -7.85
N ALA A 181 -6.84 21.02 -8.15
CA ALA A 181 -8.07 21.81 -8.11
C ALA A 181 -8.41 22.35 -6.71
N ASP A 182 -7.91 21.71 -5.65
CA ASP A 182 -8.10 22.09 -4.25
C ASP A 182 -6.86 22.76 -3.64
N GLY A 183 -5.83 23.06 -4.47
CA GLY A 183 -4.58 23.71 -4.05
C GLY A 183 -3.44 22.75 -3.74
N GLY A 184 -3.57 21.46 -4.00
CA GLY A 184 -2.48 20.47 -3.98
C GLY A 184 -1.65 20.50 -5.26
N GLU A 185 -0.72 19.56 -5.41
CA GLU A 185 0.21 19.52 -6.55
C GLU A 185 -0.21 18.56 -7.68
N TRP A 186 -1.22 17.68 -7.47
CA TRP A 186 -1.44 16.54 -8.34
C TRP A 186 -2.76 16.58 -9.11
N ASP A 187 -2.68 16.14 -10.36
CA ASP A 187 -3.84 15.80 -11.17
C ASP A 187 -4.13 14.30 -10.98
N ILE A 188 -5.27 13.99 -10.36
CA ILE A 188 -5.62 12.61 -9.96
C ILE A 188 -6.36 11.92 -11.11
N PRO A 189 -5.91 10.72 -11.55
CA PRO A 189 -6.59 9.99 -12.60
C PRO A 189 -8.03 9.60 -12.20
N GLU A 190 -8.98 9.73 -13.12
CA GLU A 190 -10.37 9.33 -12.91
C GLU A 190 -10.50 7.83 -12.56
N LEU A 191 -9.63 6.99 -13.13
CA LEU A 191 -9.56 5.55 -12.84
C LEU A 191 -9.26 5.21 -11.38
N LYS A 192 -8.79 6.17 -10.57
CA LYS A 192 -8.57 5.97 -9.14
C LYS A 192 -9.88 5.71 -8.40
N ASN A 193 -10.96 6.40 -8.76
CA ASN A 193 -12.30 6.20 -8.21
C ASN A 193 -13.36 6.56 -9.27
N PRO A 194 -13.60 5.68 -10.24
CA PRO A 194 -14.52 5.97 -11.34
C PRO A 194 -15.97 6.08 -10.84
N GLN A 195 -16.72 7.02 -11.39
CA GLN A 195 -18.12 7.31 -10.98
C GLN A 195 -19.09 6.16 -11.28
N ASP A 196 -18.86 5.43 -12.36
CA ASP A 196 -19.68 4.29 -12.80
C ASP A 196 -19.37 2.98 -12.07
N ALA A 197 -18.23 2.92 -11.37
CA ALA A 197 -17.79 1.78 -10.58
C ALA A 197 -17.17 2.21 -9.23
N PRO A 198 -17.94 2.91 -8.36
CA PRO A 198 -17.38 3.49 -7.14
C PRO A 198 -16.97 2.41 -6.14
N PHE A 199 -15.87 2.67 -5.44
CA PHE A 199 -15.45 1.82 -4.34
C PHE A 199 -16.43 1.91 -3.16
N LYS A 200 -16.83 0.75 -2.64
CA LYS A 200 -17.73 0.64 -1.50
C LYS A 200 -17.10 -0.28 -0.46
N VAL A 201 -17.00 0.20 0.78
CA VAL A 201 -16.61 -0.67 1.89
C VAL A 201 -17.69 -1.73 2.09
N ARG A 202 -17.33 -2.99 1.87
CA ARG A 202 -18.20 -4.15 2.05
C ARG A 202 -17.77 -4.97 3.25
N ALA A 203 -18.71 -5.74 3.82
CA ALA A 203 -18.46 -6.52 5.02
C ALA A 203 -17.33 -7.55 4.84
N GLY A 204 -17.29 -8.24 3.70
CA GLY A 204 -16.21 -9.18 3.35
C GLY A 204 -14.86 -8.50 3.31
N TRP A 205 -14.74 -7.42 2.55
CA TRP A 205 -13.52 -6.64 2.47
C TRP A 205 -13.02 -6.13 3.84
N LEU A 206 -13.92 -5.57 4.65
CA LEU A 206 -13.54 -5.09 5.99
C LEU A 206 -13.09 -6.25 6.89
N ALA A 207 -13.76 -7.41 6.80
CA ALA A 207 -13.36 -8.60 7.56
C ALA A 207 -11.98 -9.11 7.13
N ALA A 208 -11.66 -9.09 5.83
CA ALA A 208 -10.35 -9.46 5.30
C ALA A 208 -9.25 -8.52 5.81
N ILE A 209 -9.47 -7.19 5.76
CA ILE A 209 -8.54 -6.19 6.29
C ILE A 209 -8.30 -6.41 7.79
N VAL A 210 -9.37 -6.54 8.58
CA VAL A 210 -9.27 -6.76 10.03
C VAL A 210 -8.52 -8.06 10.35
N SER A 211 -8.77 -9.14 9.60
CA SER A 211 -8.05 -10.41 9.73
C SER A 211 -6.55 -10.24 9.45
N GLY A 212 -6.19 -9.51 8.40
CA GLY A 212 -4.80 -9.19 8.07
C GLY A 212 -4.11 -8.39 9.18
N GLN A 213 -4.78 -7.37 9.72
CA GLN A 213 -4.26 -6.57 10.84
C GLN A 213 -4.13 -7.38 12.14
N GLU A 214 -5.01 -8.34 12.39
CA GLU A 214 -4.87 -9.29 13.51
C GLU A 214 -3.65 -10.19 13.35
N ARG A 215 -3.33 -10.60 12.12
CA ARG A 215 -2.10 -11.34 11.81
C ARG A 215 -0.86 -10.50 12.12
N VAL A 216 -0.82 -9.22 11.67
CA VAL A 216 0.26 -8.29 12.02
C VAL A 216 0.41 -8.16 13.52
N ARG A 217 -0.70 -7.97 14.25
CA ARG A 217 -0.68 -7.84 15.73
C ARG A 217 -0.18 -9.10 16.43
N ALA A 218 -0.45 -10.28 15.88
CA ALA A 218 0.06 -11.54 16.41
C ALA A 218 1.57 -11.71 16.20
N GLY A 219 2.17 -10.91 15.32
CA GLY A 219 3.56 -10.94 14.90
C GLY A 219 3.76 -11.69 13.59
N LEU A 220 4.42 -11.03 12.65
CA LEU A 220 4.91 -11.61 11.41
C LEU A 220 6.39 -12.01 11.57
N SER A 221 6.86 -12.83 10.65
CA SER A 221 8.25 -13.33 10.64
C SER A 221 8.97 -12.94 9.35
N ILE A 222 8.78 -11.68 8.91
CA ILE A 222 9.45 -11.17 7.72
C ILE A 222 10.96 -11.22 7.95
N ASP A 223 11.65 -11.94 7.09
CA ASP A 223 13.07 -12.33 7.23
C ASP A 223 14.04 -11.35 6.55
N VAL A 224 13.52 -10.34 5.86
CA VAL A 224 14.29 -9.31 5.16
C VAL A 224 14.18 -7.94 5.86
N PRO A 225 15.09 -6.98 5.59
CA PRO A 225 14.96 -5.62 6.12
C PRO A 225 13.66 -4.96 5.68
N VAL A 226 12.96 -4.35 6.64
CA VAL A 226 11.73 -3.60 6.42
C VAL A 226 11.98 -2.12 6.69
N LEU A 227 11.74 -1.27 5.70
CA LEU A 227 11.70 0.18 5.83
C LEU A 227 10.24 0.65 5.86
N CYS A 228 9.77 1.11 7.02
CA CYS A 228 8.44 1.63 7.21
C CYS A 228 8.48 3.16 7.30
N LEU A 229 7.99 3.83 6.26
CA LEU A 229 7.89 5.28 6.17
C LEU A 229 6.48 5.71 6.52
N MET A 230 6.33 6.82 7.25
CA MET A 230 5.03 7.38 7.63
C MET A 230 5.13 8.88 7.89
N SER A 231 4.01 9.58 7.85
CA SER A 231 3.94 10.96 8.34
C SER A 231 4.34 11.05 9.81
N ALA A 232 4.92 12.18 10.21
CA ALA A 232 5.24 12.41 11.62
C ALA A 232 3.99 12.62 12.48
N ARG A 233 2.88 13.09 11.89
CA ARG A 233 1.64 13.44 12.61
C ARG A 233 0.40 13.01 11.83
N SER A 234 -0.73 12.88 12.55
CA SER A 234 -2.05 12.66 11.96
C SER A 234 -3.03 13.75 12.33
N ASP A 235 -3.96 14.05 11.44
CA ASP A 235 -5.20 14.80 11.74
C ASP A 235 -6.40 14.02 11.18
N LEU A 236 -7.12 13.33 12.06
CA LEU A 236 -8.30 12.53 11.71
C LEU A 236 -9.61 13.31 11.91
N SER A 237 -9.56 14.64 12.02
CA SER A 237 -10.73 15.50 12.17
C SER A 237 -11.65 15.37 10.96
N THR A 238 -12.94 15.63 11.19
CA THR A 238 -13.94 15.60 10.12
C THR A 238 -14.01 16.87 9.32
N THR A 239 -13.55 17.97 9.90
CA THR A 239 -13.58 19.30 9.30
C THR A 239 -12.22 19.63 8.73
N TRP A 240 -12.20 20.01 7.46
CA TRP A 240 -10.98 20.45 6.79
C TRP A 240 -10.34 21.66 7.47
N ASN A 241 -9.01 21.62 7.60
CA ASN A 241 -8.14 22.76 7.91
C ASN A 241 -6.88 22.67 7.03
N GLU A 242 -6.13 23.76 6.88
CA GLU A 242 -4.98 23.81 5.98
C GLU A 242 -3.78 22.97 6.48
N ASP A 243 -3.66 22.70 7.78
CA ASP A 243 -2.62 21.83 8.33
C ASP A 243 -2.73 20.38 7.81
N MET A 244 -3.92 20.00 7.32
CA MET A 244 -4.15 18.69 6.69
C MET A 244 -3.34 18.48 5.40
N ARG A 245 -2.71 19.52 4.86
CA ARG A 245 -1.75 19.40 3.75
C ARG A 245 -0.37 18.90 4.16
N HIS A 246 -0.13 18.75 5.46
CA HIS A 246 1.18 18.44 6.02
C HIS A 246 1.14 17.30 7.07
N VAL A 247 0.07 16.50 7.05
CA VAL A 247 -0.15 15.40 7.99
C VAL A 247 -0.87 14.23 7.31
N ASP A 248 -0.82 13.05 7.91
CA ASP A 248 -1.67 11.93 7.51
C ASP A 248 -3.13 12.17 7.98
N THR A 249 -4.06 12.27 7.03
CA THR A 249 -5.49 12.46 7.31
C THR A 249 -6.30 11.16 7.25
N VAL A 250 -5.61 10.03 7.03
CA VAL A 250 -6.21 8.70 6.85
C VAL A 250 -5.90 7.77 8.01
N LEU A 251 -4.62 7.69 8.44
CA LEU A 251 -4.15 6.77 9.45
C LEU A 251 -3.73 7.48 10.73
N ASP A 252 -3.87 6.77 11.86
CA ASP A 252 -3.25 7.13 13.13
C ASP A 252 -1.79 6.66 13.12
N VAL A 253 -0.85 7.58 12.92
CA VAL A 253 0.58 7.26 12.77
C VAL A 253 1.20 6.69 14.05
N GLU A 254 0.66 7.00 15.25
CA GLU A 254 1.15 6.40 16.50
C GLU A 254 0.79 4.91 16.55
N ARG A 255 -0.38 4.55 16.07
CA ARG A 255 -0.79 3.16 15.94
C ARG A 255 -0.02 2.43 14.88
N LEU A 256 0.20 3.08 13.74
CA LEU A 256 1.01 2.52 12.67
C LEU A 256 2.42 2.22 13.18
N ALA A 257 3.08 3.17 13.85
CA ALA A 257 4.41 2.98 14.42
C ALA A 257 4.44 1.83 15.44
N SER A 258 3.40 1.73 16.29
CA SER A 258 3.27 0.64 17.27
C SER A 258 3.05 -0.73 16.61
N ALA A 259 2.39 -0.78 15.46
CA ALA A 259 2.15 -2.02 14.72
C ALA A 259 3.38 -2.44 13.89
N ALA A 260 4.16 -1.50 13.39
CA ALA A 260 5.30 -1.77 12.51
C ALA A 260 6.35 -2.68 13.16
N VAL A 261 6.56 -2.60 14.47
CA VAL A 261 7.53 -3.44 15.20
C VAL A 261 7.15 -4.93 15.22
N HIS A 262 5.92 -5.28 14.83
CA HIS A 262 5.45 -6.66 14.73
C HIS A 262 5.68 -7.31 13.36
N LEU A 263 6.30 -6.60 12.41
CA LEU A 263 6.50 -7.10 11.04
C LEU A 263 7.65 -8.12 10.96
N GLY A 264 8.70 -7.96 11.76
CA GLY A 264 9.87 -8.83 11.69
C GLY A 264 10.99 -8.36 12.61
N ALA A 265 12.16 -8.99 12.52
CA ALA A 265 13.31 -8.69 13.37
C ALA A 265 14.05 -7.40 12.98
N HIS A 266 13.99 -6.99 11.72
CA HIS A 266 14.76 -5.88 11.17
C HIS A 266 13.85 -4.81 10.58
N VAL A 267 13.23 -4.00 11.45
CA VAL A 267 12.29 -2.95 11.05
C VAL A 267 12.86 -1.58 11.37
N THR A 268 13.01 -0.75 10.35
CA THR A 268 13.34 0.67 10.48
C THR A 268 12.09 1.50 10.27
N VAL A 269 11.70 2.28 11.28
CA VAL A 269 10.56 3.20 11.20
C VAL A 269 11.06 4.63 11.03
N VAL A 270 10.60 5.30 10.00
CA VAL A 270 10.98 6.69 9.70
C VAL A 270 9.71 7.55 9.65
N ARG A 271 9.72 8.64 10.42
CA ARG A 271 8.67 9.65 10.42
C ARG A 271 9.11 10.84 9.59
N ILE A 272 8.26 11.26 8.66
CA ILE A 272 8.50 12.38 7.75
C ILE A 272 7.65 13.56 8.20
N ASP A 273 8.31 14.65 8.59
CA ASP A 273 7.58 15.88 8.95
C ASP A 273 6.98 16.53 7.69
N GLY A 274 5.75 17.01 7.80
CA GLY A 274 5.00 17.52 6.64
C GLY A 274 4.51 16.44 5.67
N GLY A 275 4.77 15.15 5.95
CA GLY A 275 4.36 14.03 5.09
C GLY A 275 2.85 13.83 5.04
N LEU A 276 2.30 13.62 3.85
CA LEU A 276 0.91 13.21 3.63
C LEU A 276 0.73 11.70 3.86
N HIS A 277 -0.50 11.20 3.73
CA HIS A 277 -0.79 9.76 3.79
C HIS A 277 -0.02 8.97 2.72
N ASP A 278 -0.03 9.41 1.46
CA ASP A 278 0.92 8.94 0.47
C ASP A 278 2.12 9.89 0.46
N LEU A 279 3.22 9.47 1.07
CA LEU A 279 4.42 10.31 1.26
C LEU A 279 5.02 10.79 -0.06
N VAL A 280 4.91 9.96 -1.12
CA VAL A 280 5.45 10.32 -2.44
C VAL A 280 4.58 11.36 -3.16
N LEU A 281 3.41 11.66 -2.63
CA LEU A 281 2.53 12.75 -3.10
C LEU A 281 2.59 14.00 -2.22
N SER A 282 3.44 14.04 -1.21
CA SER A 282 3.70 15.24 -0.40
C SER A 282 4.30 16.37 -1.26
N GLU A 283 4.33 17.58 -0.71
CA GLU A 283 4.99 18.73 -1.35
C GLU A 283 6.45 18.42 -1.68
N GLU A 284 6.98 19.06 -2.72
CA GLU A 284 8.29 18.74 -3.30
C GLU A 284 9.43 18.67 -2.27
N PRO A 285 9.61 19.62 -1.32
CA PRO A 285 10.69 19.52 -0.34
C PRO A 285 10.57 18.30 0.60
N VAL A 286 9.34 17.95 1.00
CA VAL A 286 9.05 16.80 1.85
C VAL A 286 9.27 15.51 1.07
N ARG A 287 8.81 15.46 -0.18
CA ARG A 287 9.00 14.33 -1.08
C ARG A 287 10.48 14.04 -1.35
N ALA A 288 11.30 15.09 -1.50
CA ALA A 288 12.76 14.92 -1.62
C ALA A 288 13.36 14.20 -0.39
N GLU A 289 12.89 14.55 0.83
CA GLU A 289 13.32 13.86 2.05
C GLU A 289 12.91 12.38 2.08
N VAL A 290 11.75 12.03 1.51
CA VAL A 290 11.29 10.62 1.39
C VAL A 290 12.26 9.81 0.53
N PHE A 291 12.79 10.41 -0.53
CA PHE A 291 13.68 9.76 -1.49
C PHE A 291 15.16 9.80 -1.11
N GLU A 292 15.55 10.63 -0.15
CA GLU A 292 16.94 10.65 0.30
C GLU A 292 17.37 9.28 0.84
N PRO A 293 18.47 8.70 0.34
CA PRO A 293 19.01 7.46 0.89
C PRO A 293 19.45 7.70 2.33
N ARG A 294 18.65 7.28 3.29
CA ARG A 294 18.97 7.36 4.73
C ARG A 294 19.97 6.28 5.13
N CYS A 295 21.05 6.18 4.35
CA CYS A 295 22.25 5.52 4.81
C CYS A 295 22.84 6.41 5.90
N SER A 296 22.71 5.97 7.15
CA SER A 296 23.28 6.66 8.29
C SER A 296 24.77 6.92 8.07
N SER A 297 25.13 8.15 7.75
CA SER A 297 26.51 8.69 7.84
C SER A 297 27.03 8.75 9.29
N ARG A 298 26.50 7.91 10.19
CA ARG A 298 26.94 7.82 11.61
C ARG A 298 27.84 6.63 11.91
N CYS A 299 28.32 5.92 10.90
CA CYS A 299 29.44 4.99 11.03
C CYS A 299 30.64 5.48 10.23
N ALA A 300 31.06 6.73 10.44
CA ALA A 300 32.44 7.08 10.16
C ALA A 300 33.30 6.41 11.22
N PRO A 301 34.30 5.57 10.86
CA PRO A 301 35.23 5.05 11.82
C PRO A 301 35.97 6.25 12.45
N GLY A 302 35.98 6.29 13.79
CA GLY A 302 36.59 7.37 14.54
C GLY A 302 38.01 7.59 14.10
N GLU A 303 38.34 8.84 13.81
CA GLU A 303 39.71 9.33 13.81
C GLU A 303 40.29 9.10 15.22
N THR A 304 41.24 8.22 15.33
CA THR A 304 42.08 8.09 16.51
C THR A 304 42.89 9.38 16.68
N PRO A 305 42.82 10.09 17.81
CA PRO A 305 43.73 11.21 18.07
C PRO A 305 45.14 10.69 18.24
N GLY A 306 46.04 11.25 17.42
CA GLY A 306 47.49 11.08 17.56
C GLY A 306 48.07 11.85 18.76
#